data_8e0df8b2d88e70da9e64b9dcd7c4501e
#
_entry.id   8e0df8b2d88e70da9e64b9dcd7c4501e
#
_cell.length_a   1.000
_cell.length_b   1.000
_cell.length_c   1.000
_cell.angle_alpha   90.00
_cell.angle_beta   90.00
_cell.angle_gamma   90.00
#
_symmetry.space_group_name_H-M   'P 1'
#
loop_
_entity.id
_entity.type
_entity.pdbx_description
1 polymer ?
#
loop_
_entity_poly.entity_id
_entity_poly.type
_entity_poly.pdbx_seq_one_letter_code
_entity_poly.pdbx_strand_id
1 'polypeptide(L)'
;MLKPILAATAATTAFLGLLAAPAVADDHTDAAMTKGEAKLAKILEGRVPGEPERCIRTYGGRNLQQIDDTALVYRQGRTIWVNYTRSPDSIDSDDIMVIRRFDGTNLCRTDQITTVERFGGFFSGVIFLDDFVPYRLPEDGEG
;
A
#
# COMPACT_ATOMS: atom_id res chain seq x y z
N MET A 1 -37.68 64.15 -57.68
CA MET A 1 -36.91 64.31 -56.47
C MET A 1 -37.04 63.01 -55.63
N LEU A 2 -36.25 62.01 -55.94
CA LEU A 2 -36.32 60.72 -55.28
C LEU A 2 -35.10 60.53 -54.35
N LYS A 3 -35.35 60.23 -53.09
CA LYS A 3 -34.36 59.78 -52.16
C LYS A 3 -34.24 58.27 -52.25
N PRO A 4 -33.08 57.72 -52.39
CA PRO A 4 -32.91 56.27 -52.17
C PRO A 4 -32.65 55.95 -50.70
N ILE A 5 -33.34 54.96 -50.23
CA ILE A 5 -33.21 54.35 -48.86
C ILE A 5 -32.09 53.36 -48.90
N LEU A 6 -31.07 53.57 -48.07
CA LEU A 6 -30.03 52.56 -47.83
C LEU A 6 -30.54 51.60 -46.79
N ALA A 7 -30.62 50.31 -47.14
CA ALA A 7 -30.86 49.24 -46.24
C ALA A 7 -29.52 48.77 -45.60
N ALA A 8 -29.43 48.89 -44.32
CA ALA A 8 -28.31 48.32 -43.54
C ALA A 8 -28.60 46.84 -43.14
N THR A 9 -27.89 45.97 -43.72
CA THR A 9 -27.87 44.51 -43.26
C THR A 9 -26.94 44.33 -42.09
N ALA A 10 -27.51 44.05 -40.94
CA ALA A 10 -26.76 43.64 -39.74
C ALA A 10 -26.36 42.17 -39.86
N ALA A 11 -25.09 41.92 -39.97
CA ALA A 11 -24.52 40.55 -39.88
C ALA A 11 -24.33 40.20 -38.41
N THR A 12 -25.16 39.31 -37.90
CA THR A 12 -24.99 38.67 -36.57
C THR A 12 -23.98 37.54 -36.67
N THR A 13 -22.76 37.77 -36.22
CA THR A 13 -21.74 36.73 -36.01
C THR A 13 -22.04 36.00 -34.71
N ALA A 14 -22.54 34.78 -34.82
CA ALA A 14 -22.67 33.86 -33.70
C ALA A 14 -21.29 33.35 -33.29
N PHE A 15 -20.81 33.78 -32.13
CA PHE A 15 -19.60 33.25 -31.49
C PHE A 15 -19.95 31.92 -30.79
N LEU A 16 -19.62 30.78 -31.43
CA LEU A 16 -19.61 29.50 -30.75
C LEU A 16 -18.41 29.48 -29.78
N GLY A 17 -18.67 29.75 -28.51
CA GLY A 17 -17.70 29.52 -27.45
C GLY A 17 -17.50 28.03 -27.24
N LEU A 18 -16.38 27.50 -27.71
CA LEU A 18 -15.91 26.18 -27.31
C LEU A 18 -15.49 26.26 -25.83
N LEU A 19 -16.33 25.75 -24.92
CA LEU A 19 -15.97 25.49 -23.56
C LEU A 19 -15.03 24.25 -23.58
N ALA A 20 -13.73 24.53 -23.65
CA ALA A 20 -12.72 23.49 -23.36
C ALA A 20 -12.78 23.19 -21.85
N ALA A 21 -13.40 22.10 -21.47
CA ALA A 21 -13.27 21.56 -20.13
C ALA A 21 -11.79 21.18 -19.91
N PRO A 22 -11.16 21.56 -18.78
CA PRO A 22 -9.85 21.06 -18.45
C PRO A 22 -9.98 19.55 -18.26
N ALA A 23 -9.33 18.77 -19.14
CA ALA A 23 -9.08 17.38 -18.88
C ALA A 23 -8.17 17.33 -17.66
N VAL A 24 -8.68 16.95 -16.50
CA VAL A 24 -7.88 16.47 -15.40
C VAL A 24 -7.24 15.17 -15.91
N ALA A 25 -6.00 15.29 -16.34
CA ALA A 25 -5.15 14.12 -16.51
C ALA A 25 -5.02 13.53 -15.11
N ASP A 26 -5.65 12.38 -14.88
CA ASP A 26 -5.27 11.50 -13.78
C ASP A 26 -3.82 11.10 -14.08
N ASP A 27 -2.92 11.80 -13.43
CA ASP A 27 -1.51 11.45 -13.38
C ASP A 27 -1.39 10.22 -12.45
N HIS A 28 -1.89 9.10 -12.94
CA HIS A 28 -1.47 7.80 -12.43
C HIS A 28 -0.03 7.66 -12.88
N THR A 29 0.86 8.26 -12.09
CA THR A 29 2.25 7.92 -12.14
C THR A 29 2.32 6.43 -11.88
N ASP A 30 2.52 5.62 -12.92
CA ASP A 30 2.97 4.24 -12.84
C ASP A 30 4.38 4.28 -12.23
N ALA A 31 4.43 4.52 -10.92
CA ALA A 31 5.64 4.35 -10.15
C ALA A 31 6.00 2.87 -10.29
N ALA A 32 7.10 2.60 -10.96
CA ALA A 32 7.59 1.24 -11.15
C ALA A 32 7.65 0.55 -9.78
N MET A 33 6.96 -0.58 -9.67
CA MET A 33 6.87 -1.37 -8.44
C MET A 33 8.28 -1.66 -7.91
N THR A 34 8.53 -1.41 -6.65
CA THR A 34 9.80 -1.75 -6.01
C THR A 34 9.99 -3.26 -5.97
N LYS A 35 11.23 -3.72 -5.74
CA LYS A 35 11.51 -5.17 -5.59
C LYS A 35 10.72 -5.77 -4.42
N GLY A 36 10.57 -5.03 -3.34
CA GLY A 36 9.80 -5.46 -2.17
C GLY A 36 8.31 -5.59 -2.49
N GLU A 37 7.73 -4.59 -3.14
CA GLU A 37 6.33 -4.63 -3.57
C GLU A 37 6.05 -5.78 -4.53
N ALA A 38 6.92 -6.00 -5.51
CA ALA A 38 6.80 -7.13 -6.45
C ALA A 38 6.89 -8.48 -5.73
N LYS A 39 7.79 -8.60 -4.75
CA LYS A 39 7.92 -9.79 -3.90
C LYS A 39 6.66 -10.02 -3.06
N LEU A 40 6.12 -8.96 -2.46
CA LEU A 40 4.90 -9.02 -1.67
C LEU A 40 3.69 -9.39 -2.55
N ALA A 41 3.53 -8.76 -3.70
CA ALA A 41 2.46 -9.07 -4.67
C ALA A 41 2.46 -10.55 -5.06
N LYS A 42 3.63 -11.12 -5.34
CA LYS A 42 3.78 -12.55 -5.63
C LYS A 42 3.38 -13.46 -4.46
N ILE A 43 3.69 -13.04 -3.23
CA ILE A 43 3.30 -13.79 -2.01
C ILE A 43 1.79 -13.77 -1.82
N LEU A 44 1.12 -12.68 -2.21
CA LEU A 44 -0.30 -12.46 -2.03
C LEU A 44 -1.14 -12.84 -3.25
N GLU A 45 -0.53 -13.38 -4.29
CA GLU A 45 -1.22 -13.75 -5.53
C GLU A 45 -2.43 -14.65 -5.26
N GLY A 46 -3.59 -14.30 -5.85
CA GLY A 46 -4.84 -15.01 -5.69
C GLY A 46 -5.50 -14.89 -4.32
N ARG A 47 -5.02 -14.02 -3.44
CA ARG A 47 -5.56 -13.83 -2.10
C ARG A 47 -6.31 -12.51 -1.99
N VAL A 48 -7.31 -12.50 -1.12
CA VAL A 48 -8.10 -11.31 -0.82
C VAL A 48 -7.80 -10.82 0.60
N PRO A 49 -7.72 -9.50 0.83
CA PRO A 49 -7.55 -8.95 2.16
C PRO A 49 -8.84 -9.08 2.98
N GLY A 50 -8.70 -9.34 4.26
CA GLY A 50 -9.77 -9.29 5.24
C GLY A 50 -9.67 -8.07 6.16
N GLU A 51 -10.48 -8.04 7.20
CA GLU A 51 -10.46 -6.96 8.19
C GLU A 51 -9.12 -6.92 8.95
N PRO A 52 -8.52 -5.74 9.11
CA PRO A 52 -7.28 -5.59 9.87
C PRO A 52 -7.47 -5.92 11.35
N GLU A 53 -6.48 -6.56 11.95
CA GLU A 53 -6.47 -6.93 13.36
C GLU A 53 -5.28 -6.29 14.09
N ARG A 54 -5.54 -5.84 15.33
CA ARG A 54 -4.51 -5.18 16.15
C ARG A 54 -3.45 -6.14 16.67
N CYS A 55 -3.79 -7.39 16.84
CA CYS A 55 -2.92 -8.44 17.36
C CYS A 55 -3.15 -9.74 16.59
N ILE A 56 -2.08 -10.46 16.33
CA ILE A 56 -2.14 -11.81 15.74
C ILE A 56 -1.49 -12.81 16.68
N ARG A 57 -1.99 -14.03 16.70
CA ARG A 57 -1.37 -15.11 17.46
C ARG A 57 -0.15 -15.62 16.70
N THR A 58 1.00 -15.60 17.34
CA THR A 58 2.25 -16.08 16.75
C THR A 58 2.86 -17.18 17.59
N TYR A 59 3.17 -18.30 16.95
CA TYR A 59 3.86 -19.42 17.59
C TYR A 59 5.37 -19.29 17.35
N GLY A 60 6.03 -18.47 18.17
CA GLY A 60 7.45 -18.14 17.98
C GLY A 60 7.69 -17.18 16.79
N GLY A 61 8.86 -16.59 16.70
CA GLY A 61 9.21 -15.61 15.67
C GLY A 61 9.63 -16.21 14.31
N ARG A 62 9.65 -17.52 14.17
CA ARG A 62 10.27 -18.20 13.02
C ARG A 62 9.56 -17.98 11.67
N ASN A 63 8.28 -17.63 11.70
CA ASN A 63 7.47 -17.46 10.49
C ASN A 63 7.27 -15.99 10.11
N LEU A 64 7.93 -15.07 10.79
CA LEU A 64 7.92 -13.65 10.46
C LEU A 64 9.04 -13.38 9.47
N GLN A 65 8.65 -12.92 8.28
CA GLN A 65 9.55 -12.62 7.18
C GLN A 65 9.59 -11.12 6.93
N GLN A 66 10.78 -10.60 6.72
CA GLN A 66 11.01 -9.21 6.27
C GLN A 66 10.92 -9.15 4.74
N ILE A 67 10.20 -8.15 4.25
CA ILE A 67 10.21 -7.76 2.85
C ILE A 67 10.80 -6.35 2.83
N ASP A 68 12.00 -6.23 2.31
CA ASP A 68 12.79 -5.00 2.33
C ASP A 68 11.98 -3.79 1.87
N ASP A 69 12.10 -2.69 2.59
CA ASP A 69 11.44 -1.41 2.32
C ASP A 69 9.91 -1.51 2.11
N THR A 70 9.26 -2.59 2.59
CA THR A 70 7.87 -2.85 2.22
C THR A 70 6.97 -3.28 3.38
N ALA A 71 7.20 -4.45 3.95
CA ALA A 71 6.30 -5.02 4.95
C ALA A 71 6.91 -6.18 5.74
N LEU A 72 6.27 -6.52 6.86
CA LEU A 72 6.48 -7.78 7.55
C LEU A 72 5.35 -8.76 7.18
N VAL A 73 5.73 -9.99 6.90
CA VAL A 73 4.79 -11.06 6.51
C VAL A 73 4.87 -12.21 7.49
N TYR A 74 3.74 -12.61 8.06
CA TYR A 74 3.63 -13.78 8.94
C TYR A 74 2.71 -14.82 8.32
N ARG A 75 3.20 -16.05 8.17
CA ARG A 75 2.43 -17.16 7.59
C ARG A 75 1.88 -18.06 8.69
N GLN A 76 0.57 -18.26 8.70
CA GLN A 76 -0.11 -19.15 9.62
C GLN A 76 -1.17 -19.97 8.89
N GLY A 77 -0.87 -21.23 8.62
CA GLY A 77 -1.76 -22.10 7.86
C GLY A 77 -2.07 -21.51 6.48
N ARG A 78 -3.36 -21.32 6.20
CA ARG A 78 -3.84 -20.77 4.92
C ARG A 78 -3.88 -19.23 4.89
N THR A 79 -3.65 -18.58 6.03
CA THR A 79 -3.67 -17.12 6.15
C THR A 79 -2.26 -16.55 6.09
N ILE A 80 -2.09 -15.49 5.32
CA ILE A 80 -0.89 -14.67 5.31
C ILE A 80 -1.26 -13.33 5.95
N TRP A 81 -0.58 -13.00 7.03
CA TRP A 81 -0.73 -11.72 7.71
C TRP A 81 0.32 -10.75 7.21
N VAL A 82 -0.08 -9.57 6.81
CA VAL A 82 0.81 -8.51 6.37
C VAL A 82 0.71 -7.34 7.32
N ASN A 83 1.86 -6.86 7.78
CA ASN A 83 2.00 -5.62 8.52
C ASN A 83 2.80 -4.65 7.67
N TYR A 84 2.15 -3.60 7.19
CA TYR A 84 2.80 -2.60 6.32
C TYR A 84 3.71 -1.65 7.10
N THR A 85 3.71 -1.73 8.42
CA THR A 85 4.48 -0.90 9.36
C THR A 85 4.32 0.60 9.12
N ARG A 86 4.74 1.41 10.07
CA ARG A 86 4.71 2.89 9.93
C ARG A 86 5.98 3.44 9.29
N SER A 87 7.01 2.63 9.20
CA SER A 87 8.31 2.97 8.61
C SER A 87 8.84 1.77 7.82
N PRO A 88 8.26 1.49 6.64
CA PRO A 88 8.64 0.33 5.84
C PRO A 88 10.10 0.39 5.38
N ASP A 89 10.63 1.56 5.14
CA ASP A 89 12.04 1.85 4.82
C ASP A 89 13.04 1.46 5.92
N SER A 90 12.56 1.12 7.12
CA SER A 90 13.39 0.57 8.21
C SER A 90 13.45 -0.96 8.19
N ILE A 91 12.86 -1.61 7.20
CA ILE A 91 12.85 -3.07 7.08
C ILE A 91 13.99 -3.49 6.15
N ASP A 92 14.95 -4.20 6.73
CA ASP A 92 16.07 -4.81 6.00
C ASP A 92 16.15 -6.30 6.36
N SER A 93 16.09 -7.17 5.35
CA SER A 93 16.14 -8.63 5.56
C SER A 93 17.52 -9.15 5.98
N ASP A 94 18.55 -8.33 5.85
CA ASP A 94 19.90 -8.66 6.33
C ASP A 94 20.03 -8.45 7.84
N ASP A 95 19.16 -7.66 8.45
CA ASP A 95 19.13 -7.39 9.86
C ASP A 95 18.43 -8.50 10.66
N ILE A 96 18.82 -8.64 11.92
CA ILE A 96 18.16 -9.54 12.87
C ILE A 96 17.09 -8.78 13.64
N MET A 97 15.86 -9.28 13.61
CA MET A 97 14.76 -8.71 14.39
C MET A 97 14.78 -9.21 15.84
N VAL A 98 14.75 -8.28 16.78
CA VAL A 98 14.58 -8.54 18.21
C VAL A 98 13.20 -8.06 18.63
N ILE A 99 12.29 -9.01 18.88
CA ILE A 99 10.89 -8.72 19.18
C ILE A 99 10.70 -8.69 20.70
N ARG A 100 10.26 -7.54 21.23
CA ARG A 100 9.81 -7.43 22.62
C ARG A 100 8.30 -7.44 22.65
N ARG A 101 7.73 -8.44 23.32
CA ARG A 101 6.29 -8.64 23.43
C ARG A 101 5.83 -8.38 24.85
N PHE A 102 4.65 -7.80 24.98
CA PHE A 102 3.94 -7.69 26.26
C PHE A 102 3.21 -9.00 26.59
N ASP A 103 2.76 -9.73 25.55
CA ASP A 103 2.12 -11.02 25.66
C ASP A 103 2.95 -12.08 24.94
N GLY A 104 3.27 -13.17 25.61
CA GLY A 104 4.17 -14.20 25.08
C GLY A 104 3.64 -14.94 23.84
N THR A 105 2.34 -14.91 23.57
CA THR A 105 1.68 -15.66 22.48
C THR A 105 1.21 -14.80 21.32
N ASN A 106 0.99 -13.50 21.55
CA ASN A 106 0.50 -12.59 20.53
C ASN A 106 1.60 -11.60 20.10
N LEU A 107 1.49 -11.14 18.86
CA LEU A 107 2.23 -10.00 18.34
C LEU A 107 1.21 -8.92 18.02
N CYS A 108 1.34 -7.78 18.67
CA CYS A 108 0.41 -6.67 18.58
C CYS A 108 1.06 -5.44 17.97
N ARG A 109 0.27 -4.55 17.39
CA ARG A 109 0.76 -3.28 16.83
C ARG A 109 1.45 -2.37 17.87
N THR A 110 1.24 -2.62 19.16
CA THR A 110 1.89 -1.91 20.27
C THR A 110 3.24 -2.48 20.66
N ASP A 111 3.59 -3.67 20.15
CA ASP A 111 4.88 -4.27 20.40
C ASP A 111 5.98 -3.56 19.60
N GLN A 112 7.19 -3.62 20.13
CA GLN A 112 8.34 -3.01 19.46
C GLN A 112 9.25 -4.09 18.90
N ILE A 113 9.67 -3.88 17.65
CA ILE A 113 10.69 -4.67 17.00
C ILE A 113 11.91 -3.77 16.84
N THR A 114 13.03 -4.18 17.42
CA THR A 114 14.32 -3.56 17.15
C THR A 114 15.09 -4.41 16.17
N THR A 115 15.89 -3.77 15.33
CA THR A 115 16.78 -4.44 14.40
C THR A 115 18.23 -4.25 14.81
N VAL A 116 19.03 -5.27 14.61
CA VAL A 116 20.46 -5.26 14.85
C VAL A 116 21.20 -5.85 13.66
N GLU A 117 22.33 -5.24 13.32
CA GLU A 117 23.19 -5.75 12.25
C GLU A 117 23.64 -7.17 12.51
N ARG A 118 23.56 -8.01 11.50
CA ARG A 118 23.88 -9.45 11.60
C ARG A 118 25.33 -9.73 12.01
N PHE A 119 26.27 -8.93 11.52
CA PHE A 119 27.70 -9.19 11.73
C PHE A 119 28.29 -8.47 12.94
N GLY A 120 27.77 -7.32 13.33
CA GLY A 120 28.27 -6.52 14.44
C GLY A 120 27.39 -6.56 15.68
N GLY A 121 26.13 -6.95 15.56
CA GLY A 121 25.16 -6.90 16.63
C GLY A 121 24.81 -5.46 17.07
N PHE A 122 25.21 -4.47 16.28
CA PHE A 122 24.90 -3.08 16.56
C PHE A 122 23.44 -2.79 16.24
N PHE A 123 22.87 -1.88 17.03
CA PHE A 123 21.51 -1.40 16.79
C PHE A 123 21.43 -0.73 15.41
N SER A 124 20.52 -1.17 14.56
CA SER A 124 20.28 -0.61 13.23
C SER A 124 18.97 0.16 13.12
N GLY A 125 17.93 -0.20 13.88
CA GLY A 125 16.67 0.52 13.80
C GLY A 125 15.55 0.01 14.68
N VAL A 126 14.39 0.65 14.55
CA VAL A 126 13.13 0.25 15.19
C VAL A 126 12.05 0.16 14.13
N ILE A 127 11.33 -0.95 14.11
CA ILE A 127 10.16 -1.13 13.27
C ILE A 127 8.91 -0.90 14.13
N PHE A 128 8.12 0.09 13.75
CA PHE A 128 6.83 0.38 14.38
C PHE A 128 5.73 -0.35 13.63
N LEU A 129 5.09 -1.28 14.31
CA LEU A 129 4.01 -2.06 13.75
C LEU A 129 2.75 -1.21 13.54
N ASP A 130 1.96 -1.58 12.55
CA ASP A 130 0.60 -1.15 12.32
C ASP A 130 -0.35 -2.34 12.49
N ASP A 131 -1.61 -2.22 12.07
CA ASP A 131 -2.55 -3.32 12.10
C ASP A 131 -2.14 -4.42 11.11
N PHE A 132 -2.48 -5.65 11.43
CA PHE A 132 -2.19 -6.82 10.62
C PHE A 132 -3.34 -7.11 9.68
N VAL A 133 -3.10 -7.12 8.39
CA VAL A 133 -4.09 -7.42 7.37
C VAL A 133 -4.01 -8.91 7.02
N PRO A 134 -5.08 -9.70 7.25
CA PRO A 134 -5.12 -11.09 6.85
C PRO A 134 -5.41 -11.20 5.35
N TYR A 135 -4.62 -11.99 4.65
CA TYR A 135 -4.85 -12.36 3.26
C TYR A 135 -5.16 -13.84 3.15
N ARG A 136 -6.31 -14.18 2.59
CA ARG A 136 -6.80 -15.56 2.44
C ARG A 136 -7.14 -15.84 0.98
N LEU A 137 -7.01 -17.10 0.57
CA LEU A 137 -7.57 -17.52 -0.69
C LEU A 137 -9.10 -17.35 -0.62
N PRO A 138 -9.77 -16.91 -1.69
CA PRO A 138 -11.21 -16.92 -1.75
C PRO A 138 -11.69 -18.34 -1.39
N GLU A 139 -12.74 -18.43 -0.61
CA GLU A 139 -13.44 -19.70 -0.46
C GLU A 139 -14.05 -19.99 -1.84
N ASP A 140 -13.68 -21.13 -2.42
CA ASP A 140 -14.30 -21.59 -3.65
C ASP A 140 -15.80 -21.66 -3.37
N GLY A 141 -16.55 -20.74 -3.98
CA GLY A 141 -17.98 -20.67 -3.75
C GLY A 141 -18.58 -22.04 -4.02
N GLU A 142 -19.21 -22.63 -3.01
CA GLU A 142 -20.08 -23.76 -3.22
C GLU A 142 -21.14 -23.33 -4.24
N GLY A 143 -20.95 -23.82 -5.48
CA GLY A 143 -21.94 -23.75 -6.52
C GLY A 143 -23.02 -24.79 -6.31
#